data_02b41ef6eb86e0e362e3dae83c3a856a
#
_entry.id   02b41ef6eb86e0e362e3dae83c3a856a
#
_cell.length_a   1.000
_cell.length_b   1.000
_cell.length_c   1.000
_cell.angle_alpha   90.00
_cell.angle_beta   90.00
_cell.angle_gamma   90.00
#
_symmetry.space_group_name_H-M   'P 1'
#
loop_
_entity.id
_entity.type
_entity.pdbx_description
1 polymer ?
#
loop_
_entity_poly.entity_id
_entity_poly.type
_entity_poly.pdbx_seq_one_letter_code
_entity_poly.pdbx_strand_id
1 'polypeptide(L)'
;MIFVRDGQVFLAKRHGAHGEDTWASAGGHLENGETFEECARREAMEELGVTVGDLRFLCVSNIIAYGKHYVDIEFLGDISGQEPRLMEPEAFIDSGWFPLEDLPEPLFLAMGHALDSYKTGQMYYPGH
;
A
#
# COMPACT_ATOMS: atom_id res chain seq x y z
N MET A 1 1.75 1.24 -2.02
CA MET A 1 1.35 2.64 -2.25
C MET A 1 0.35 3.08 -1.20
N ILE A 2 0.45 4.32 -0.71
CA ILE A 2 -0.50 4.82 0.27
C ILE A 2 -1.27 6.02 -0.27
N PHE A 3 -2.49 6.19 0.20
CA PHE A 3 -3.35 7.34 -0.10
C PHE A 3 -3.70 8.04 1.20
N VAL A 4 -3.36 9.32 1.32
CA VAL A 4 -3.62 10.12 2.52
C VAL A 4 -4.56 11.26 2.17
N ARG A 5 -5.57 11.49 3.02
CA ARG A 5 -6.57 12.54 2.82
C ARG A 5 -7.04 13.02 4.19
N ASP A 6 -6.92 14.33 4.44
CA ASP A 6 -7.44 14.95 5.67
C ASP A 6 -6.94 14.24 6.95
N GLY A 7 -5.66 13.89 6.99
CA GLY A 7 -5.05 13.24 8.16
C GLY A 7 -5.41 11.76 8.31
N GLN A 8 -6.03 11.17 7.30
CA GLN A 8 -6.41 9.76 7.30
C GLN A 8 -5.74 9.02 6.15
N VAL A 9 -5.52 7.74 6.32
CA VAL A 9 -4.98 6.85 5.29
C VAL A 9 -6.00 5.77 4.95
N PHE A 10 -6.13 5.44 3.67
CA PHE A 10 -6.99 4.35 3.23
C PHE A 10 -6.27 3.02 3.46
N LEU A 11 -6.93 2.08 4.13
CA LEU A 11 -6.41 0.74 4.37
C LEU A 11 -7.47 -0.31 4.09
N ALA A 12 -7.01 -1.47 3.60
CA ALA A 12 -7.85 -2.61 3.31
C ALA A 12 -7.28 -3.85 3.98
N LYS A 13 -8.17 -4.70 4.51
CA LYS A 13 -7.77 -5.89 5.26
C LYS A 13 -7.57 -7.06 4.30
N ARG A 14 -6.37 -7.63 4.31
CA ARG A 14 -5.99 -8.72 3.41
C ARG A 14 -6.68 -10.03 3.82
N HIS A 15 -6.98 -10.85 2.81
CA HIS A 15 -7.64 -12.14 3.00
C HIS A 15 -7.03 -13.21 2.08
N GLY A 16 -6.86 -14.42 2.61
CA GLY A 16 -6.54 -15.61 1.83
C GLY A 16 -5.11 -15.75 1.31
N ALA A 17 -4.25 -14.77 1.53
CA ALA A 17 -2.88 -14.76 1.03
C ALA A 17 -1.89 -14.57 2.18
N HIS A 18 -0.60 -14.51 1.87
CA HIS A 18 0.39 -14.14 2.87
C HIS A 18 0.01 -12.78 3.47
N GLY A 19 0.24 -12.61 4.76
CA GLY A 19 -0.20 -11.42 5.48
C GLY A 19 -1.71 -11.37 5.69
N GLU A 20 -2.39 -12.52 5.74
CA GLU A 20 -3.83 -12.57 6.01
C GLU A 20 -4.16 -11.84 7.31
N ASP A 21 -5.28 -11.11 7.28
CA ASP A 21 -5.79 -10.30 8.39
C ASP A 21 -4.93 -9.09 8.73
N THR A 22 -3.93 -8.75 7.92
CA THR A 22 -3.20 -7.49 8.08
C THR A 22 -3.81 -6.41 7.20
N TRP A 23 -3.61 -5.15 7.61
CA TRP A 23 -4.14 -3.99 6.88
C TRP A 23 -3.07 -3.44 5.93
N ALA A 24 -3.44 -3.25 4.67
CA ALA A 24 -2.55 -2.82 3.60
C ALA A 24 -3.28 -1.88 2.64
N SER A 25 -2.71 -1.63 1.49
CA SER A 25 -3.33 -0.87 0.42
C SER A 25 -3.03 -1.56 -0.92
N ALA A 26 -3.23 -0.85 -2.03
CA ALA A 26 -2.98 -1.41 -3.34
C ALA A 26 -1.50 -1.74 -3.53
N GLY A 27 -1.23 -2.87 -4.13
CA GLY A 27 0.12 -3.30 -4.46
C GLY A 27 0.10 -4.62 -5.19
N GLY A 28 1.20 -4.94 -5.84
CA GLY A 28 1.34 -6.18 -6.59
C GLY A 28 2.71 -6.29 -7.22
N HIS A 29 2.84 -7.26 -8.10
CA HIS A 29 4.13 -7.55 -8.72
C HIS A 29 4.34 -6.74 -9.99
N LEU A 30 5.57 -6.27 -10.16
CA LEU A 30 6.00 -5.61 -11.40
C LEU A 30 5.87 -6.57 -12.58
N GLU A 31 5.23 -6.11 -13.64
CA GLU A 31 5.14 -6.88 -14.87
C GLU A 31 6.23 -6.45 -15.85
N ASN A 32 6.56 -7.37 -16.77
CA ASN A 32 7.63 -7.12 -17.73
C ASN A 32 7.37 -5.85 -18.53
N GLY A 33 8.34 -4.95 -18.53
CA GLY A 33 8.27 -3.70 -19.28
C GLY A 33 7.64 -2.53 -18.56
N GLU A 34 7.08 -2.75 -17.35
CA GLU A 34 6.51 -1.66 -16.56
C GLU A 34 7.57 -0.86 -15.80
N THR A 35 7.36 0.45 -15.68
CA THR A 35 8.05 1.22 -14.65
C THR A 35 7.38 0.95 -13.30
N PHE A 36 8.04 1.32 -12.21
CA PHE A 36 7.43 1.19 -10.87
C PHE A 36 6.15 2.01 -10.79
N GLU A 37 6.13 3.20 -11.38
CA GLU A 37 4.95 4.07 -11.40
C GLU A 37 3.79 3.46 -12.18
N GLU A 38 4.09 2.86 -13.33
CA GLU A 38 3.06 2.17 -14.14
C GLU A 38 2.46 1.01 -13.38
N CYS A 39 3.30 0.23 -12.69
CA CYS A 39 2.84 -0.86 -11.85
C CYS A 39 1.91 -0.36 -10.73
N ALA A 40 2.33 0.70 -10.04
CA ALA A 40 1.53 1.27 -8.95
C ALA A 40 0.16 1.73 -9.45
N ARG A 41 0.11 2.42 -10.60
CA ARG A 41 -1.15 2.89 -11.18
C ARG A 41 -2.05 1.74 -11.61
N ARG A 42 -1.48 0.71 -12.23
CA ARG A 42 -2.24 -0.47 -12.67
C ARG A 42 -2.86 -1.19 -11.48
N GLU A 43 -2.06 -1.44 -10.44
CA GLU A 43 -2.55 -2.14 -9.25
C GLU A 43 -3.64 -1.35 -8.53
N ALA A 44 -3.50 -0.02 -8.45
CA ALA A 44 -4.52 0.82 -7.83
C ALA A 44 -5.85 0.73 -8.57
N MET A 45 -5.82 0.72 -9.90
CA MET A 45 -7.04 0.59 -10.70
C MET A 45 -7.64 -0.81 -10.55
N GLU A 46 -6.83 -1.86 -10.64
CA GLU A 46 -7.31 -3.24 -10.55
C GLU A 46 -7.91 -3.57 -9.18
N GLU A 47 -7.26 -3.11 -8.11
CA GLU A 47 -7.64 -3.50 -6.75
C GLU A 47 -8.63 -2.54 -6.09
N LEU A 48 -8.52 -1.25 -6.38
CA LEU A 48 -9.30 -0.22 -5.68
C LEU A 48 -10.15 0.65 -6.61
N GLY A 49 -10.04 0.48 -7.91
CA GLY A 49 -10.84 1.22 -8.89
C GLY A 49 -10.57 2.72 -8.92
N VAL A 50 -9.35 3.14 -8.59
CA VAL A 50 -8.98 4.56 -8.59
C VAL A 50 -7.94 4.86 -9.65
N THR A 51 -7.99 6.08 -10.20
CA THR A 51 -6.99 6.61 -11.11
C THR A 51 -6.05 7.49 -10.30
N VAL A 52 -4.77 7.11 -10.24
CA VAL A 52 -3.77 7.84 -9.45
C VAL A 52 -3.17 8.94 -10.31
N GLY A 53 -3.15 10.16 -9.78
CA GLY A 53 -2.47 11.30 -10.40
C GLY A 53 -0.99 11.33 -10.04
N ASP A 54 -0.56 12.36 -9.32
CA ASP A 54 0.83 12.50 -8.93
C ASP A 54 1.26 11.38 -7.99
N LEU A 55 2.49 10.91 -8.19
CA LEU A 55 3.13 9.92 -7.32
C LEU A 55 4.40 10.52 -6.73
N ARG A 56 4.59 10.33 -5.42
CA ARG A 56 5.83 10.70 -4.74
C ARG A 56 6.48 9.45 -4.17
N PHE A 57 7.73 9.19 -4.54
CA PHE A 57 8.47 8.07 -3.99
C PHE A 57 8.64 8.23 -2.48
N LEU A 58 8.37 7.18 -1.72
CA LEU A 58 8.54 7.16 -0.28
C LEU A 58 9.77 6.36 0.13
N CYS A 59 9.78 5.07 -0.18
CA CYS A 59 10.84 4.21 0.33
C CYS A 59 10.98 2.92 -0.45
N VAL A 60 12.12 2.28 -0.23
CA VAL A 60 12.38 0.92 -0.67
C VAL A 60 12.67 0.08 0.56
N SER A 61 12.07 -1.11 0.62
CA SER A 61 12.20 -2.01 1.77
C SER A 61 12.64 -3.39 1.32
N ASN A 62 13.56 -3.97 2.08
CA ASN A 62 13.92 -5.36 1.95
C ASN A 62 13.02 -6.14 2.91
N ILE A 63 12.08 -6.92 2.38
CA ILE A 63 11.06 -7.57 3.18
C ILE A 63 11.33 -9.07 3.27
N ILE A 64 11.50 -9.55 4.51
CA ILE A 64 11.62 -10.99 4.80
C ILE A 64 10.48 -11.30 5.77
N ALA A 65 9.34 -11.70 5.24
CA ALA A 65 8.14 -11.94 6.04
C ALA A 65 7.15 -12.83 5.29
N TYR A 66 6.24 -13.45 6.02
CA TYR A 66 5.15 -14.27 5.47
C TYR A 66 5.67 -15.42 4.59
N GLY A 67 6.87 -15.94 4.92
CA GLY A 67 7.50 -17.01 4.14
C GLY A 67 8.09 -16.56 2.80
N LYS A 68 8.28 -15.27 2.61
CA LYS A 68 8.79 -14.71 1.35
C LYS A 68 9.90 -13.70 1.59
N HIS A 69 10.72 -13.50 0.54
CA HIS A 69 11.75 -12.47 0.53
C HIS A 69 11.56 -11.64 -0.75
N TYR A 70 11.31 -10.35 -0.62
CA TYR A 70 11.07 -9.48 -1.78
C TYR A 70 11.47 -8.04 -1.47
N VAL A 71 11.60 -7.25 -2.54
CA VAL A 71 11.86 -5.81 -2.44
C VAL A 71 10.54 -5.09 -2.66
N ASP A 72 10.20 -4.19 -1.75
CA ASP A 72 8.98 -3.39 -1.82
C ASP A 72 9.32 -1.95 -2.15
N ILE A 73 8.64 -1.38 -3.14
CA ILE A 73 8.77 0.02 -3.55
C ILE A 73 7.44 0.70 -3.20
N GLU A 74 7.50 1.78 -2.41
CA GLU A 74 6.30 2.48 -1.98
C GLU A 74 6.24 3.91 -2.47
N PHE A 75 5.02 4.33 -2.84
CA PHE A 75 4.71 5.68 -3.29
C PHE A 75 3.55 6.26 -2.47
N LEU A 76 3.55 7.58 -2.34
CA LEU A 76 2.37 8.33 -1.94
C LEU A 76 1.63 8.71 -3.23
N GLY A 77 0.38 8.30 -3.36
CA GLY A 77 -0.42 8.57 -4.55
C GLY A 77 -1.54 9.57 -4.28
N ASP A 78 -1.82 10.43 -5.26
CA ASP A 78 -2.93 11.37 -5.21
C ASP A 78 -4.12 10.80 -5.98
N ILE A 79 -5.21 10.54 -5.29
CA ILE A 79 -6.46 10.06 -5.90
C ILE A 79 -7.55 11.13 -5.90
N SER A 80 -7.21 12.35 -5.52
CA SER A 80 -8.14 13.49 -5.46
C SER A 80 -9.37 13.15 -4.63
N GLY A 81 -10.59 13.42 -5.11
CA GLY A 81 -11.82 13.11 -4.38
C GLY A 81 -12.40 11.73 -4.63
N GLN A 82 -11.65 10.84 -5.27
CA GLN A 82 -12.16 9.50 -5.56
C GLN A 82 -12.26 8.65 -4.29
N GLU A 83 -13.26 7.77 -4.26
CA GLU A 83 -13.40 6.80 -3.18
C GLU A 83 -12.95 5.43 -3.65
N PRO A 84 -11.93 4.84 -3.00
CA PRO A 84 -11.51 3.48 -3.32
C PRO A 84 -12.63 2.48 -3.07
N ARG A 85 -12.69 1.46 -3.91
CA ARG A 85 -13.64 0.35 -3.78
C ARG A 85 -12.89 -0.96 -3.85
N LEU A 86 -13.33 -1.96 -3.11
CA LEU A 86 -12.71 -3.28 -3.16
C LEU A 86 -13.16 -3.98 -4.44
N MET A 87 -12.29 -3.98 -5.45
CA MET A 87 -12.57 -4.58 -6.76
C MET A 87 -12.29 -6.08 -6.78
N GLU A 88 -11.52 -6.58 -5.80
CA GLU A 88 -11.16 -7.99 -5.68
C GLU A 88 -11.56 -8.49 -4.29
N PRO A 89 -12.85 -8.83 -4.09
CA PRO A 89 -13.36 -9.17 -2.76
C PRO A 89 -12.74 -10.45 -2.17
N GLU A 90 -12.14 -11.30 -2.98
CA GLU A 90 -11.41 -12.46 -2.48
C GLU A 90 -10.05 -12.11 -1.89
N ALA A 91 -9.53 -10.92 -2.20
CA ALA A 91 -8.22 -10.47 -1.71
C ALA A 91 -8.32 -9.55 -0.50
N PHE A 92 -9.42 -8.80 -0.37
CA PHE A 92 -9.65 -7.85 0.72
C PHE A 92 -11.09 -7.99 1.22
N ILE A 93 -11.26 -8.09 2.53
CA ILE A 93 -12.58 -8.34 3.14
C ILE A 93 -13.15 -7.14 3.89
N ASP A 94 -12.37 -6.09 4.07
CA ASP A 94 -12.81 -4.88 4.78
C ASP A 94 -11.92 -3.72 4.35
N SER A 95 -12.41 -2.49 4.51
CA SER A 95 -11.64 -1.30 4.18
C SER A 95 -12.20 -0.06 4.85
N GLY A 96 -11.39 0.99 4.91
CA GLY A 96 -11.82 2.27 5.43
C GLY A 96 -10.69 3.29 5.46
N TRP A 97 -11.06 4.50 5.87
CA TRP A 97 -10.12 5.57 6.13
C TRP A 97 -9.85 5.61 7.63
N PHE A 98 -8.57 5.59 8.00
CA PHE A 98 -8.16 5.53 9.41
C PHE A 98 -7.27 6.72 9.75
N PRO A 99 -7.47 7.35 10.93
CA PRO A 99 -6.59 8.42 11.37
C PRO A 99 -5.14 7.93 11.42
N LEU A 100 -4.20 8.78 10.98
CA LEU A 100 -2.77 8.43 10.99
C LEU A 100 -2.26 8.15 12.41
N GLU A 101 -2.88 8.75 13.43
CA GLU A 101 -2.51 8.53 14.83
C GLU A 101 -3.29 7.41 15.51
N ASP A 102 -4.21 6.75 14.78
CA ASP A 102 -5.01 5.65 15.35
C ASP A 102 -5.24 4.59 14.26
N LEU A 103 -4.17 3.88 13.91
CA LEU A 103 -4.19 2.89 12.85
C LEU A 103 -4.71 1.55 13.34
N PRO A 104 -5.38 0.78 12.47
CA PRO A 104 -5.79 -0.58 12.83
C PRO A 104 -4.58 -1.50 12.91
N GLU A 105 -4.72 -2.61 13.62
CA GLU A 105 -3.63 -3.57 13.80
C GLU A 105 -4.13 -4.97 13.45
N PRO A 106 -3.23 -5.85 12.97
CA PRO A 106 -1.85 -5.58 12.60
C PRO A 106 -1.74 -4.94 11.20
N LEU A 107 -0.69 -4.15 11.00
CA LEU A 107 -0.39 -3.61 9.68
C LEU A 107 0.42 -4.64 8.88
N PHE A 108 0.16 -4.72 7.58
CA PHE A 108 1.04 -5.43 6.66
C PHE A 108 2.42 -4.78 6.74
N LEU A 109 3.49 -5.59 6.80
CA LEU A 109 4.83 -5.06 7.10
C LEU A 109 5.25 -3.93 6.16
N ALA A 110 5.08 -4.12 4.85
CA ALA A 110 5.42 -3.09 3.87
C ALA A 110 4.61 -1.81 4.09
N MET A 111 3.35 -1.94 4.49
CA MET A 111 2.50 -0.78 4.79
C MET A 111 3.02 -0.03 6.01
N GLY A 112 3.46 -0.76 7.04
CA GLY A 112 4.07 -0.14 8.21
C GLY A 112 5.30 0.70 7.84
N HIS A 113 6.14 0.18 6.96
CA HIS A 113 7.31 0.92 6.47
C HIS A 113 6.89 2.16 5.66
N ALA A 114 5.90 2.03 4.79
CA ALA A 114 5.41 3.15 3.98
C ALA A 114 4.88 4.28 4.86
N LEU A 115 4.11 3.95 5.89
CA LEU A 115 3.57 4.93 6.82
C LEU A 115 4.65 5.57 7.67
N ASP A 116 5.64 4.79 8.12
CA ASP A 116 6.79 5.32 8.83
C ASP A 116 7.60 6.27 7.94
N SER A 117 7.82 5.88 6.69
CA SER A 117 8.52 6.74 5.72
C SER A 117 7.77 8.05 5.48
N TYR A 118 6.46 7.98 5.35
CA TYR A 118 5.62 9.17 5.18
C TYR A 118 5.80 10.14 6.34
N LYS A 119 5.89 9.60 7.55
CA LYS A 119 5.99 10.37 8.79
C LYS A 119 7.41 10.93 9.01
N THR A 120 8.44 10.13 8.72
CA THR A 120 9.83 10.45 9.12
C THR A 120 10.72 10.87 7.95
N GLY A 121 10.35 10.54 6.72
CA GLY A 121 11.20 10.77 5.55
C GLY A 121 12.25 9.70 5.33
N GLN A 122 12.27 8.64 6.13
CA GLN A 122 13.20 7.52 5.91
C GLN A 122 12.90 6.83 4.59
N MET A 123 13.92 6.58 3.78
CA MET A 123 13.74 6.07 2.42
C MET A 123 14.26 4.64 2.22
N TYR A 124 14.94 4.07 3.20
CA TYR A 124 15.50 2.73 3.08
C TYR A 124 15.27 1.92 4.36
N TYR A 125 14.74 0.72 4.17
CA TYR A 125 14.48 -0.24 5.26
C TYR A 125 15.22 -1.53 4.95
N PRO A 126 16.30 -1.84 5.65
CA PRO A 126 17.18 -2.98 5.30
C PRO A 126 16.64 -4.36 5.65
N GLY A 127 15.52 -4.45 6.37
CA GLY A 127 14.89 -5.74 6.67
C GLY A 127 15.25 -6.32 8.03
N HIS A 128 15.83 -5.55 8.88
CA HIS A 128 16.19 -5.98 10.24
C HIS A 128 15.75 -4.99 11.28
#